data_fa60eb78f29956465058fe77fad52f01
#
_entry.id   fa60eb78f29956465058fe77fad52f01
#
_cell.length_a   1.000
_cell.length_b   1.000
_cell.length_c   1.000
_cell.angle_alpha   90.00
_cell.angle_beta   90.00
_cell.angle_gamma   90.00
#
_symmetry.space_group_name_H-M   'P 1'
#
loop_
_entity.id
_entity.type
_entity.pdbx_description
1 polymer ?
#
loop_
_entity_poly.entity_id
_entity_poly.type
_entity_poly.pdbx_seq_one_letter_code
_entity_poly.pdbx_strand_id
1 'polypeptide(L)'
;MTNLFRDVPVAWLQLGHSRPKLLAAVVGIVFADLLIWMQLGFLASAIDISTYIHRKVRGELVILNPQTESLEAAKQFPRRQLMRAQGHPEVETATPLYTGTVQWRDPWTGRKRSLGVYGIVPHAQAIAVPGLAEATGPLHEADTCLFDTRTRSKKEFGMVLTKLKAGEPVAAEVNARRIKVVGTTTIGANFNVEGNLVTSDSNFHSLVS
;
A
#
# COMPACT_ATOMS: atom_id res chain seq x y z
N MET A 1 71.68 1.01 -19.50
CA MET A 1 71.21 -0.10 -18.67
C MET A 1 69.73 0.10 -18.50
N THR A 2 68.95 -0.47 -19.42
CA THR A 2 67.50 -0.37 -19.50
C THR A 2 66.86 -1.40 -18.58
N ASN A 3 66.08 -0.96 -17.61
CA ASN A 3 65.36 -1.79 -16.66
C ASN A 3 64.36 -2.68 -17.39
N LEU A 4 64.69 -3.93 -17.55
CA LEU A 4 63.82 -5.03 -18.02
C LEU A 4 63.13 -5.67 -16.82
N PHE A 5 62.47 -4.91 -15.95
CA PHE A 5 61.40 -5.43 -15.11
C PHE A 5 60.10 -5.18 -15.85
N ARG A 6 59.83 -5.97 -16.84
CA ARG A 6 58.54 -6.17 -17.43
C ARG A 6 57.70 -6.71 -16.31
N ASP A 7 56.70 -5.91 -15.84
CA ASP A 7 55.74 -6.30 -14.81
C ASP A 7 55.05 -7.59 -15.23
N VAL A 8 55.61 -8.70 -14.80
CA VAL A 8 54.94 -10.01 -14.98
C VAL A 8 53.78 -9.99 -14.00
N PRO A 9 52.52 -10.11 -14.46
CA PRO A 9 51.34 -10.07 -13.58
C PRO A 9 51.25 -11.35 -12.75
N VAL A 10 52.18 -11.51 -11.79
CA VAL A 10 52.32 -12.70 -10.95
C VAL A 10 51.02 -13.03 -10.26
N ALA A 11 50.26 -12.02 -9.87
CA ALA A 11 48.91 -12.23 -9.27
C ALA A 11 47.94 -12.95 -10.22
N TRP A 12 47.92 -12.59 -11.52
CA TRP A 12 47.11 -13.25 -12.53
C TRP A 12 47.55 -14.69 -12.77
N LEU A 13 48.87 -14.94 -12.83
CA LEU A 13 49.41 -16.27 -13.00
C LEU A 13 49.15 -17.20 -11.81
N GLN A 14 49.21 -16.65 -10.58
CA GLN A 14 48.84 -17.39 -9.36
C GLN A 14 47.37 -17.69 -9.28
N LEU A 15 46.50 -16.74 -9.62
CA LEU A 15 45.04 -16.98 -9.68
C LEU A 15 44.67 -18.03 -10.70
N GLY A 16 45.31 -18.06 -11.89
CA GLY A 16 45.08 -19.03 -12.96
C GLY A 16 45.60 -20.46 -12.67
N HIS A 17 46.58 -20.58 -11.77
CA HIS A 17 47.24 -21.88 -11.52
C HIS A 17 46.36 -22.86 -10.74
N SER A 18 45.46 -22.40 -9.86
CA SER A 18 44.55 -23.26 -9.10
C SER A 18 43.07 -22.90 -9.38
N ARG A 19 42.61 -23.33 -10.56
CA ARG A 19 41.23 -23.11 -11.04
C ARG A 19 40.15 -23.45 -10.02
N PRO A 20 40.19 -24.57 -9.24
CA PRO A 20 39.16 -24.87 -8.26
C PRO A 20 39.14 -23.90 -7.11
N LYS A 21 40.28 -23.38 -6.65
CA LYS A 21 40.34 -22.36 -5.58
C LYS A 21 39.79 -21.00 -6.07
N LEU A 22 40.13 -20.61 -7.31
CA LEU A 22 39.57 -19.44 -7.93
C LEU A 22 38.05 -19.56 -8.08
N LEU A 23 37.55 -20.70 -8.57
CA LEU A 23 36.13 -20.95 -8.71
C LEU A 23 35.41 -20.83 -7.35
N ALA A 24 35.95 -21.47 -6.32
CA ALA A 24 35.38 -21.39 -4.97
C ALA A 24 35.33 -19.95 -4.44
N ALA A 25 36.39 -19.16 -4.65
CA ALA A 25 36.41 -17.76 -4.26
C ALA A 25 35.38 -16.92 -5.02
N VAL A 26 35.30 -17.10 -6.35
CA VAL A 26 34.31 -16.38 -7.18
C VAL A 26 32.89 -16.77 -6.78
N VAL A 27 32.60 -18.05 -6.57
CA VAL A 27 31.25 -18.50 -6.10
C VAL A 27 30.92 -17.87 -4.75
N GLY A 28 31.87 -17.81 -3.83
CA GLY A 28 31.67 -17.16 -2.51
C GLY A 28 31.36 -15.67 -2.65
N ILE A 29 32.09 -14.95 -3.50
CA ILE A 29 31.83 -13.52 -3.73
C ILE A 29 30.46 -13.33 -4.40
N VAL A 30 30.16 -14.06 -5.45
CA VAL A 30 28.88 -13.99 -6.17
C VAL A 30 27.71 -14.28 -5.22
N PHE A 31 27.87 -15.27 -4.33
CA PHE A 31 26.85 -15.59 -3.34
C PHE A 31 26.65 -14.44 -2.34
N ALA A 32 27.73 -13.85 -1.85
CA ALA A 32 27.66 -12.68 -0.96
C ALA A 32 27.01 -11.48 -1.63
N ASP A 33 27.39 -11.18 -2.87
CA ASP A 33 26.79 -10.09 -3.65
C ASP A 33 25.29 -10.33 -3.88
N LEU A 34 24.90 -11.54 -4.23
CA LEU A 34 23.49 -11.91 -4.41
C LEU A 34 22.67 -11.70 -3.14
N LEU A 35 23.21 -12.07 -1.98
CA LEU A 35 22.55 -11.80 -0.69
C LEU A 35 22.41 -10.32 -0.41
N ILE A 36 23.45 -9.52 -0.68
CA ILE A 36 23.42 -8.06 -0.50
C ILE A 36 22.34 -7.44 -1.40
N TRP A 37 22.33 -7.78 -2.68
CA TRP A 37 21.33 -7.29 -3.63
C TRP A 37 19.91 -7.68 -3.24
N MET A 38 19.72 -8.92 -2.76
CA MET A 38 18.42 -9.38 -2.28
C MET A 38 17.95 -8.57 -1.06
N GLN A 39 18.85 -8.30 -0.10
CA GLN A 39 18.54 -7.49 1.10
C GLN A 39 18.21 -6.04 0.74
N LEU A 40 18.99 -5.43 -0.18
CA LEU A 40 18.72 -4.07 -0.65
C LEU A 40 17.39 -3.99 -1.41
N GLY A 41 17.08 -4.99 -2.24
CA GLY A 41 15.80 -5.08 -2.93
C GLY A 41 14.62 -5.21 -1.96
N PHE A 42 14.77 -6.02 -0.92
CA PHE A 42 13.75 -6.16 0.13
C PHE A 42 13.56 -4.85 0.89
N LEU A 43 14.65 -4.19 1.29
CA LEU A 43 14.60 -2.89 1.97
C LEU A 43 13.92 -1.82 1.11
N ALA A 44 14.29 -1.73 -0.17
CA ALA A 44 13.67 -0.79 -1.10
C ALA A 44 12.16 -1.05 -1.24
N SER A 45 11.75 -2.32 -1.37
CA SER A 45 10.34 -2.71 -1.42
C SER A 45 9.60 -2.36 -0.13
N ALA A 46 10.22 -2.57 1.03
CA ALA A 46 9.64 -2.24 2.32
C ALA A 46 9.38 -0.73 2.45
N ILE A 47 10.35 0.09 2.08
CA ILE A 47 10.23 1.56 2.09
C ILE A 47 9.13 2.01 1.10
N ASP A 48 9.11 1.44 -0.11
CA ASP A 48 8.14 1.82 -1.14
C ASP A 48 6.70 1.50 -0.71
N ILE A 49 6.47 0.32 -0.14
CA ILE A 49 5.16 -0.09 0.40
C ILE A 49 4.75 0.82 1.57
N SER A 50 5.64 1.11 2.51
CA SER A 50 5.35 1.93 3.69
C SER A 50 5.07 3.39 3.35
N THR A 51 5.68 3.92 2.29
CA THR A 51 5.49 5.31 1.87
C THR A 51 4.41 5.49 0.80
N TYR A 52 3.87 4.39 0.27
CA TYR A 52 2.97 4.43 -0.87
C TYR A 52 1.72 5.28 -0.63
N ILE A 53 1.03 5.07 0.49
CA ILE A 53 -0.18 5.84 0.80
C ILE A 53 0.13 7.33 1.04
N HIS A 54 1.27 7.65 1.66
CA HIS A 54 1.69 9.02 1.91
C HIS A 54 1.85 9.81 0.60
N ARG A 55 2.38 9.16 -0.45
CA ARG A 55 2.52 9.76 -1.79
C ARG A 55 1.17 9.95 -2.50
N LYS A 56 0.12 9.31 -2.02
CA LYS A 56 -1.23 9.39 -2.59
C LYS A 56 -2.12 10.40 -1.88
N VAL A 57 -1.81 10.77 -0.66
CA VAL A 57 -2.53 11.82 0.05
C VAL A 57 -2.29 13.16 -0.66
N ARG A 58 -3.38 13.86 -0.98
CA ARG A 58 -3.33 15.22 -1.54
C ARG A 58 -3.40 16.22 -0.41
N GLY A 59 -2.40 17.07 -0.34
CA GLY A 59 -2.29 18.14 0.65
C GLY A 59 -0.85 18.52 0.88
N GLU A 60 -0.60 19.78 1.14
CA GLU A 60 0.74 20.28 1.49
C GLU A 60 1.08 19.95 2.95
N LEU A 61 0.06 19.85 3.79
CA LEU A 61 0.18 19.54 5.22
C LEU A 61 -0.78 18.42 5.60
N VAL A 62 -0.32 17.54 6.47
CA VAL A 62 -1.13 16.47 7.07
C VAL A 62 -1.14 16.65 8.58
N ILE A 63 -2.33 16.76 9.18
CA ILE A 63 -2.50 16.84 10.62
C ILE A 63 -2.80 15.45 11.14
N LEU A 64 -1.98 14.96 12.05
CA LEU A 64 -2.12 13.66 12.70
C LEU A 64 -2.18 13.82 14.22
N ASN A 65 -2.79 12.83 14.88
CA ASN A 65 -2.68 12.70 16.32
C ASN A 65 -1.21 12.42 16.68
N PRO A 66 -0.62 13.10 17.69
CA PRO A 66 0.77 12.87 18.10
C PRO A 66 1.12 11.42 18.46
N GLN A 67 0.12 10.62 18.81
CA GLN A 67 0.29 9.18 19.12
C GLN A 67 0.15 8.27 17.89
N THR A 68 0.06 8.86 16.69
CA THR A 68 -0.05 8.10 15.44
C THR A 68 1.33 7.65 14.98
N GLU A 69 1.55 6.36 14.89
CA GLU A 69 2.81 5.77 14.40
C GLU A 69 2.81 5.56 12.89
N SER A 70 1.64 5.31 12.30
CA SER A 70 1.48 5.15 10.85
C SER A 70 0.11 5.62 10.38
N LEU A 71 -0.01 6.00 9.11
CA LEU A 71 -1.29 6.41 8.52
C LEU A 71 -2.34 5.30 8.53
N GLU A 72 -1.90 4.04 8.42
CA GLU A 72 -2.80 2.88 8.41
C GLU A 72 -3.39 2.57 9.79
N ALA A 73 -2.65 2.92 10.85
CA ALA A 73 -3.06 2.79 12.23
C ALA A 73 -3.21 4.17 12.89
N ALA A 74 -3.76 5.12 12.15
CA ALA A 74 -3.92 6.48 12.63
C ALA A 74 -4.84 6.52 13.85
N LYS A 75 -4.37 7.18 14.92
CA LYS A 75 -5.17 7.44 16.10
C LYS A 75 -6.18 8.53 15.81
N GLN A 76 -7.37 8.35 16.35
CA GLN A 76 -8.42 9.35 16.22
C GLN A 76 -8.03 10.64 16.93
N PHE A 77 -8.49 11.77 16.40
CA PHE A 77 -8.41 13.05 17.06
C PHE A 77 -9.72 13.85 16.89
N PRO A 78 -9.99 14.79 17.78
CA PRO A 78 -11.27 15.50 17.76
C PRO A 78 -11.49 16.28 16.47
N ARG A 79 -12.68 16.15 15.86
CA ARG A 79 -13.07 16.89 14.64
C ARG A 79 -12.92 18.41 14.78
N ARG A 80 -12.94 18.92 16.02
CA ARG A 80 -12.65 20.33 16.33
C ARG A 80 -11.30 20.80 15.80
N GLN A 81 -10.28 19.92 15.70
CA GLN A 81 -8.98 20.30 15.16
C GLN A 81 -9.05 20.57 13.66
N LEU A 82 -9.85 19.82 12.92
CA LEU A 82 -10.12 20.10 11.51
C LEU A 82 -10.75 21.49 11.33
N MET A 83 -11.76 21.80 12.16
CA MET A 83 -12.43 23.12 12.11
C MET A 83 -11.48 24.27 12.46
N ARG A 84 -10.55 24.03 13.41
CA ARG A 84 -9.51 25.03 13.73
C ARG A 84 -8.54 25.24 12.57
N ALA A 85 -8.13 24.16 11.91
CA ALA A 85 -7.26 24.27 10.73
C ALA A 85 -7.96 25.04 9.61
N GLN A 86 -9.22 24.74 9.34
CA GLN A 86 -10.04 25.43 8.34
C GLN A 86 -10.23 26.94 8.63
N GLY A 87 -10.22 27.33 9.90
CA GLY A 87 -10.33 28.75 10.31
C GLY A 87 -9.03 29.56 10.18
N HIS A 88 -7.92 28.93 9.80
CA HIS A 88 -6.65 29.65 9.62
C HIS A 88 -6.62 30.37 8.26
N PRO A 89 -6.23 31.66 8.20
CA PRO A 89 -6.32 32.46 6.97
C PRO A 89 -5.46 31.94 5.80
N GLU A 90 -4.42 31.16 6.06
CA GLU A 90 -3.54 30.58 5.03
C GLU A 90 -4.00 29.18 4.60
N VAL A 91 -5.07 28.63 5.17
CA VAL A 91 -5.61 27.31 4.82
C VAL A 91 -6.79 27.47 3.87
N GLU A 92 -6.60 27.08 2.63
CA GLU A 92 -7.65 27.12 1.62
C GLU A 92 -8.72 26.04 1.89
N THR A 93 -8.29 24.82 2.13
CA THR A 93 -9.20 23.69 2.42
C THR A 93 -8.57 22.72 3.42
N ALA A 94 -9.41 22.15 4.29
CA ALA A 94 -9.00 21.05 5.16
C ALA A 94 -10.00 19.90 5.03
N THR A 95 -9.51 18.73 4.61
CA THR A 95 -10.33 17.55 4.32
C THR A 95 -9.96 16.41 5.23
N PRO A 96 -10.92 15.74 5.89
CA PRO A 96 -10.63 14.58 6.70
C PRO A 96 -10.35 13.35 5.80
N LEU A 97 -9.39 12.53 6.25
CA LEU A 97 -9.15 11.20 5.73
C LEU A 97 -9.25 10.22 6.90
N TYR A 98 -10.16 9.27 6.78
CA TYR A 98 -10.35 8.22 7.79
C TYR A 98 -9.63 6.96 7.34
N THR A 99 -8.94 6.31 8.27
CA THR A 99 -8.23 5.06 8.02
C THR A 99 -8.53 4.05 9.12
N GLY A 100 -8.59 2.79 8.75
CA GLY A 100 -8.86 1.72 9.71
C GLY A 100 -8.65 0.35 9.09
N THR A 101 -8.85 -0.68 9.90
CA THR A 101 -8.77 -2.07 9.48
C THR A 101 -10.09 -2.76 9.79
N VAL A 102 -10.57 -3.58 8.86
CA VAL A 102 -11.85 -4.30 8.97
C VAL A 102 -11.68 -5.77 8.64
N GLN A 103 -12.58 -6.60 9.16
CA GLN A 103 -12.67 -8.01 8.84
C GLN A 103 -13.64 -8.22 7.68
N TRP A 104 -13.08 -8.50 6.52
CA TRP A 104 -13.86 -8.94 5.35
C TRP A 104 -14.19 -10.42 5.44
N ARG A 105 -15.43 -10.77 5.16
CA ARG A 105 -15.84 -12.15 4.98
C ARG A 105 -16.16 -12.39 3.51
N ASP A 106 -15.43 -13.34 2.92
CA ASP A 106 -15.61 -13.70 1.52
C ASP A 106 -17.02 -14.29 1.29
N PRO A 107 -17.78 -13.77 0.30
CA PRO A 107 -19.16 -14.20 0.08
C PRO A 107 -19.34 -15.66 -0.34
N TRP A 108 -18.31 -16.26 -0.93
CA TRP A 108 -18.39 -17.64 -1.47
C TRP A 108 -17.73 -18.65 -0.56
N THR A 109 -16.59 -18.31 0.01
CA THR A 109 -15.79 -19.23 0.85
C THR A 109 -16.05 -19.06 2.34
N GLY A 110 -16.67 -17.95 2.74
CA GLY A 110 -16.86 -17.59 4.16
C GLY A 110 -15.58 -17.27 4.92
N ARG A 111 -14.42 -17.27 4.26
CA ARG A 111 -13.13 -16.97 4.89
C ARG A 111 -13.05 -15.51 5.31
N LYS A 112 -12.51 -15.29 6.51
CA LYS A 112 -12.26 -13.95 7.05
C LYS A 112 -10.87 -13.47 6.67
N ARG A 113 -10.77 -12.18 6.30
CA ARG A 113 -9.55 -11.52 5.87
C ARG A 113 -9.48 -10.10 6.41
N SER A 114 -8.28 -9.65 6.73
CA SER A 114 -8.06 -8.28 7.18
C SER A 114 -7.85 -7.38 5.97
N LEU A 115 -8.70 -6.38 5.80
CA LEU A 115 -8.60 -5.35 4.77
C LEU A 115 -8.45 -3.98 5.42
N GLY A 116 -7.66 -3.11 4.77
CA GLY A 116 -7.64 -1.68 5.08
C GLY A 116 -8.93 -1.02 4.59
N VAL A 117 -9.41 -0.04 5.30
CA VAL A 117 -10.53 0.79 4.86
C VAL A 117 -10.18 2.26 4.94
N TYR A 118 -10.45 2.97 3.86
CA TYR A 118 -10.29 4.42 3.75
C TYR A 118 -11.67 5.07 3.61
N GLY A 119 -11.99 5.97 4.56
CA GLY A 119 -13.17 6.83 4.48
C GLY A 119 -12.79 8.17 3.90
N ILE A 120 -13.44 8.57 2.83
CA ILE A 120 -13.21 9.85 2.14
C ILE A 120 -14.51 10.65 2.06
N VAL A 121 -14.37 11.95 2.01
CA VAL A 121 -15.48 12.82 1.59
C VAL A 121 -15.56 12.74 0.06
N PRO A 122 -16.65 12.24 -0.54
CA PRO A 122 -16.70 11.91 -1.96
C PRO A 122 -16.32 13.03 -2.93
N HIS A 123 -16.59 14.28 -2.56
CA HIS A 123 -16.25 15.46 -3.40
C HIS A 123 -14.85 16.02 -3.13
N ALA A 124 -14.24 15.65 -1.99
CA ALA A 124 -12.93 16.13 -1.63
C ALA A 124 -11.88 15.09 -2.05
N GLN A 125 -11.02 15.45 -2.98
CA GLN A 125 -9.98 14.57 -3.52
C GLN A 125 -8.83 14.39 -2.52
N ALA A 126 -9.12 13.84 -1.33
CA ALA A 126 -8.12 13.63 -0.29
C ALA A 126 -7.01 12.64 -0.70
N ILE A 127 -7.30 11.75 -1.64
CA ILE A 127 -6.35 10.73 -2.14
C ILE A 127 -6.27 10.83 -3.66
N ALA A 128 -5.03 10.91 -4.18
CA ALA A 128 -4.73 10.93 -5.61
C ALA A 128 -4.68 9.51 -6.18
N VAL A 129 -5.82 8.91 -6.40
CA VAL A 129 -5.94 7.58 -7.03
C VAL A 129 -6.65 7.74 -8.37
N PRO A 130 -6.05 7.24 -9.48
CA PRO A 130 -6.68 7.32 -10.79
C PRO A 130 -8.07 6.67 -10.80
N GLY A 131 -9.05 7.34 -11.40
CA GLY A 131 -10.42 6.85 -11.50
C GLY A 131 -11.24 6.90 -10.20
N LEU A 132 -10.65 7.37 -9.09
CA LEU A 132 -11.37 7.43 -7.82
C LEU A 132 -12.47 8.52 -7.86
N ALA A 133 -12.19 9.67 -8.45
CA ALA A 133 -13.14 10.77 -8.52
C ALA A 133 -14.43 10.37 -9.27
N GLU A 134 -14.28 9.65 -10.38
CA GLU A 134 -15.39 9.17 -11.20
C GLU A 134 -16.16 8.03 -10.50
N ALA A 135 -15.47 7.23 -9.68
CA ALA A 135 -16.04 6.10 -8.98
C ALA A 135 -16.73 6.49 -7.65
N THR A 136 -16.60 7.72 -7.18
CA THR A 136 -17.18 8.14 -5.89
C THR A 136 -18.70 8.35 -5.91
N GLY A 137 -19.32 8.52 -7.07
CA GLY A 137 -20.76 8.72 -7.20
C GLY A 137 -21.60 7.73 -6.37
N PRO A 138 -21.41 6.42 -6.56
CA PRO A 138 -22.15 5.40 -5.80
C PRO A 138 -21.85 5.34 -4.30
N LEU A 139 -20.76 5.98 -3.82
CA LEU A 139 -20.40 5.99 -2.39
C LEU A 139 -21.32 6.87 -1.53
N HIS A 140 -22.21 7.65 -2.13
CA HIS A 140 -23.26 8.36 -1.41
C HIS A 140 -24.37 7.43 -0.87
N GLU A 141 -24.50 6.24 -1.48
CA GLU A 141 -25.45 5.24 -0.98
C GLU A 141 -24.92 4.62 0.33
N ALA A 142 -25.84 4.27 1.22
CA ALA A 142 -25.50 3.59 2.46
C ALA A 142 -24.89 2.21 2.18
N ASP A 143 -23.92 1.81 3.01
CA ASP A 143 -23.28 0.49 2.96
C ASP A 143 -22.62 0.16 1.61
N THR A 144 -22.11 1.18 0.91
CA THR A 144 -21.37 0.99 -0.35
C THR A 144 -19.88 1.22 -0.17
N CYS A 145 -19.09 0.50 -0.96
CA CYS A 145 -17.65 0.67 -1.02
C CYS A 145 -17.08 0.32 -2.41
N LEU A 146 -15.84 0.78 -2.65
CA LEU A 146 -15.00 0.36 -3.77
C LEU A 146 -13.96 -0.65 -3.27
N PHE A 147 -13.61 -1.60 -4.13
CA PHE A 147 -12.61 -2.63 -3.83
C PHE A 147 -11.30 -2.36 -4.56
N ASP A 148 -10.17 -2.55 -3.88
CA ASP A 148 -8.85 -2.34 -4.46
C ASP A 148 -8.44 -3.48 -5.40
N THR A 149 -8.09 -3.16 -6.65
CA THR A 149 -7.63 -4.12 -7.64
C THR A 149 -6.20 -4.61 -7.41
N ARG A 150 -5.40 -3.90 -6.62
CA ARG A 150 -4.02 -4.24 -6.26
C ARG A 150 -3.92 -5.04 -4.96
N THR A 151 -4.87 -5.95 -4.74
CA THR A 151 -4.83 -6.86 -3.59
C THR A 151 -3.61 -7.79 -3.65
N ARG A 152 -3.08 -8.16 -2.49
CA ARG A 152 -1.96 -9.08 -2.36
C ARG A 152 -2.30 -10.48 -2.91
N SER A 153 -3.50 -10.96 -2.61
CA SER A 153 -3.99 -12.29 -2.99
C SER A 153 -4.98 -12.23 -4.15
N LYS A 154 -4.53 -11.85 -5.35
CA LYS A 154 -5.37 -11.80 -6.56
C LYS A 154 -6.17 -13.09 -6.82
N LYS A 155 -5.61 -14.25 -6.46
CA LYS A 155 -6.25 -15.54 -6.64
C LYS A 155 -7.48 -15.72 -5.74
N GLU A 156 -7.44 -15.18 -4.53
CA GLU A 156 -8.52 -15.33 -3.56
C GLU A 156 -9.65 -14.32 -3.79
N PHE A 157 -9.31 -13.10 -4.21
CA PHE A 157 -10.31 -12.08 -4.56
C PHE A 157 -10.72 -12.12 -6.04
N GLY A 158 -10.32 -13.18 -6.77
CA GLY A 158 -10.53 -13.28 -8.22
C GLY A 158 -12.01 -13.21 -8.61
N MET A 159 -12.90 -13.86 -7.87
CA MET A 159 -14.35 -13.81 -8.15
C MET A 159 -14.93 -12.41 -7.92
N VAL A 160 -14.53 -11.73 -6.84
CA VAL A 160 -14.91 -10.34 -6.57
C VAL A 160 -14.51 -9.45 -7.72
N LEU A 161 -13.21 -9.51 -8.10
CA LEU A 161 -12.66 -8.69 -9.18
C LEU A 161 -13.29 -8.99 -10.55
N THR A 162 -13.59 -10.25 -10.84
CA THR A 162 -14.25 -10.65 -12.12
C THR A 162 -15.64 -10.06 -12.22
N LYS A 163 -16.45 -10.16 -11.16
CA LYS A 163 -17.79 -9.59 -11.13
C LYS A 163 -17.79 -8.07 -11.24
N LEU A 164 -16.91 -7.41 -10.48
CA LEU A 164 -16.79 -5.96 -10.52
C LEU A 164 -16.33 -5.45 -11.90
N LYS A 165 -15.45 -6.18 -12.59
CA LYS A 165 -15.07 -5.87 -13.97
C LYS A 165 -16.21 -6.04 -14.98
N ALA A 166 -17.14 -6.95 -14.71
CA ALA A 166 -18.37 -7.13 -15.48
C ALA A 166 -19.45 -6.07 -15.16
N GLY A 167 -19.16 -5.14 -14.23
CA GLY A 167 -20.13 -4.13 -13.78
C GLY A 167 -21.15 -4.68 -12.76
N GLU A 168 -20.98 -5.91 -12.27
CA GLU A 168 -21.88 -6.51 -11.31
C GLU A 168 -21.47 -6.16 -9.88
N PRO A 169 -22.33 -5.53 -9.07
CA PRO A 169 -22.04 -5.26 -7.67
C PRO A 169 -21.95 -6.57 -6.87
N VAL A 170 -21.04 -6.58 -5.89
CA VAL A 170 -20.85 -7.75 -5.03
C VAL A 170 -21.31 -7.44 -3.60
N ALA A 171 -22.22 -8.25 -3.08
CA ALA A 171 -22.59 -8.19 -1.67
C ALA A 171 -21.56 -8.98 -0.85
N ALA A 172 -21.06 -8.38 0.20
CA ALA A 172 -20.09 -8.98 1.12
C ALA A 172 -20.42 -8.60 2.57
N GLU A 173 -19.70 -9.19 3.50
CA GLU A 173 -19.82 -8.88 4.92
C GLU A 173 -18.51 -8.27 5.42
N VAL A 174 -18.62 -7.12 6.09
CA VAL A 174 -17.46 -6.42 6.72
C VAL A 174 -17.84 -6.12 8.17
N ASN A 175 -17.05 -6.60 9.12
CA ASN A 175 -17.32 -6.46 10.56
C ASN A 175 -18.76 -6.85 10.93
N ALA A 176 -19.23 -8.01 10.39
CA ALA A 176 -20.60 -8.52 10.55
C ALA A 176 -21.71 -7.62 9.95
N ARG A 177 -21.37 -6.58 9.19
CA ARG A 177 -22.29 -5.73 8.46
C ARG A 177 -22.30 -6.09 6.97
N ARG A 178 -23.47 -6.19 6.39
CA ARG A 178 -23.62 -6.44 4.95
C ARG A 178 -23.36 -5.15 4.18
N ILE A 179 -22.43 -5.22 3.23
CA ILE A 179 -22.05 -4.09 2.36
C ILE A 179 -22.19 -4.49 0.88
N LYS A 180 -22.25 -3.49 0.03
CA LYS A 180 -22.30 -3.62 -1.42
C LYS A 180 -21.04 -3.03 -2.02
N VAL A 181 -20.22 -3.85 -2.64
CA VAL A 181 -19.07 -3.38 -3.43
C VAL A 181 -19.58 -2.96 -4.80
N VAL A 182 -19.47 -1.69 -5.12
CA VAL A 182 -20.09 -1.08 -6.31
C VAL A 182 -19.11 -0.74 -7.42
N GLY A 183 -17.81 -0.89 -7.16
CA GLY A 183 -16.78 -0.59 -8.16
C GLY A 183 -15.39 -0.92 -7.66
N THR A 184 -14.40 -0.51 -8.42
CA THR A 184 -12.99 -0.78 -8.14
C THR A 184 -12.17 0.49 -8.01
N THR A 185 -11.07 0.38 -7.27
CA THR A 185 -10.05 1.42 -7.12
C THR A 185 -8.65 0.80 -7.21
N THR A 186 -7.59 1.61 -7.18
CA THR A 186 -6.21 1.14 -7.29
C THR A 186 -5.34 1.84 -6.26
N ILE A 187 -5.43 1.40 -5.01
CA ILE A 187 -4.60 1.92 -3.91
C ILE A 187 -3.33 1.10 -3.75
N GLY A 188 -3.43 -0.21 -3.68
CA GLY A 188 -2.33 -1.14 -3.40
C GLY A 188 -2.31 -1.61 -1.95
N ALA A 189 -2.05 -2.91 -1.77
CA ALA A 189 -1.94 -3.51 -0.44
C ALA A 189 -0.68 -3.04 0.29
N ASN A 190 -0.73 -2.98 1.61
CA ASN A 190 0.40 -2.74 2.50
C ASN A 190 0.84 -4.04 3.20
N PHE A 191 1.78 -3.95 4.15
CA PHE A 191 2.26 -5.14 4.88
C PHE A 191 1.21 -5.76 5.80
N ASN A 192 0.31 -4.96 6.34
CA ASN A 192 -0.60 -5.36 7.43
C ASN A 192 -1.93 -5.89 6.92
N VAL A 193 -2.31 -5.58 5.66
CA VAL A 193 -3.60 -5.95 5.08
C VAL A 193 -3.45 -6.57 3.70
N GLU A 194 -4.41 -7.40 3.32
CA GLU A 194 -4.37 -8.11 2.04
C GLU A 194 -4.91 -7.29 0.86
N GLY A 195 -5.63 -6.23 1.14
CA GLY A 195 -6.22 -5.30 0.17
C GLY A 195 -6.90 -4.16 0.88
N ASN A 196 -7.54 -3.27 0.12
CA ASN A 196 -8.19 -2.10 0.68
C ASN A 196 -9.61 -1.92 0.16
N LEU A 197 -10.41 -1.26 0.97
CA LEU A 197 -11.72 -0.74 0.63
C LEU A 197 -11.69 0.79 0.69
N VAL A 198 -12.43 1.44 -0.19
CA VAL A 198 -12.70 2.88 -0.10
C VAL A 198 -14.19 3.08 0.05
N THR A 199 -14.57 3.92 0.97
CA THR A 199 -15.97 4.22 1.23
C THR A 199 -16.14 5.71 1.58
N SER A 200 -17.37 6.19 1.70
CA SER A 200 -17.61 7.54 2.20
C SER A 200 -17.30 7.68 3.69
N ASP A 201 -17.12 8.89 4.16
CA ASP A 201 -16.93 9.21 5.59
C ASP A 201 -18.10 8.71 6.44
N SER A 202 -19.32 8.85 5.97
CA SER A 202 -20.51 8.35 6.65
C SER A 202 -20.55 6.83 6.77
N ASN A 203 -20.26 6.11 5.69
CA ASN A 203 -20.19 4.65 5.68
C ASN A 203 -19.01 4.13 6.51
N PHE A 204 -17.88 4.84 6.53
CA PHE A 204 -16.70 4.48 7.32
C PHE A 204 -17.04 4.34 8.80
N HIS A 205 -17.70 5.34 9.37
CA HIS A 205 -18.09 5.30 10.79
C HIS A 205 -18.99 4.11 11.11
N SER A 206 -19.83 3.71 10.19
CA SER A 206 -20.71 2.55 10.34
C SER A 206 -19.97 1.21 10.26
N LEU A 207 -18.84 1.16 9.59
CA LEU A 207 -18.03 -0.06 9.40
C LEU A 207 -17.00 -0.28 10.50
N VAL A 208 -16.50 0.80 11.12
CA VAL A 208 -15.38 0.76 12.07
C VAL A 208 -15.84 0.96 13.51
N SER A 209 -17.14 1.20 13.73
CA SER A 209 -17.76 1.36 15.07
C SER A 209 -17.74 0.08 15.88
#